data_0f54b05ed1e7f1f2593ae3db584c0df8
#
_entry.id   0f54b05ed1e7f1f2593ae3db584c0df8
#
_cell.length_a   1.000
_cell.length_b   1.000
_cell.length_c   1.000
_cell.angle_alpha   90.00
_cell.angle_beta   90.00
_cell.angle_gamma   90.00
#
_symmetry.space_group_name_H-M   'P 1'
#
loop_
_entity.id
_entity.type
_entity.pdbx_description
1 polymer ?
#
loop_
_entity_poly.entity_id
_entity_poly.type
_entity_poly.pdbx_seq_one_letter_code
_entity_poly.pdbx_strand_id
1 'polypeptide(L)'
;MRQASTHCMLTIAGWEALEPLPRPGGTPGRCFVAMWFSAETRDAYDRGIEPGIRDADFTPIRIDQKEHNNEIPDEIMAEIRNCQFMVADFTGQRAGVYYEAGFAMGLGRPVIWCCRKDEIPNLHFDTSHKNHIDWETPEELRARLYRRIRATILEAG
;
A
#
# COMPACT_ATOMS: atom_id res chain seq x y z
N MET A 1 -54.28 1.26 -7.94
CA MET A 1 -53.06 0.87 -8.69
C MET A 1 -52.09 0.23 -7.71
N ARG A 2 -51.84 -1.05 -7.81
CA ARG A 2 -50.83 -1.74 -6.97
C ARG A 2 -49.48 -1.59 -7.68
N GLN A 3 -48.50 -0.93 -7.06
CA GLN A 3 -47.13 -0.94 -7.52
C GLN A 3 -46.59 -2.37 -7.30
N ALA A 4 -46.23 -3.03 -8.40
CA ALA A 4 -45.53 -4.29 -8.34
C ALA A 4 -44.09 -3.98 -7.90
N SER A 5 -43.71 -4.37 -6.70
CA SER A 5 -42.32 -4.31 -6.23
C SER A 5 -41.55 -5.43 -6.91
N THR A 6 -40.72 -5.08 -7.88
CA THR A 6 -39.85 -6.05 -8.54
C THR A 6 -38.61 -6.27 -7.66
N HIS A 7 -38.54 -7.41 -6.98
CA HIS A 7 -37.36 -7.82 -6.23
C HIS A 7 -36.49 -8.68 -7.15
N CYS A 8 -35.24 -8.23 -7.37
CA CYS A 8 -34.22 -9.06 -7.98
C CYS A 8 -33.48 -9.81 -6.87
N MET A 9 -33.47 -11.12 -6.97
CA MET A 9 -32.63 -11.98 -6.11
C MET A 9 -31.56 -12.65 -6.97
N LEU A 10 -30.31 -12.62 -6.49
CA LEU A 10 -29.23 -13.39 -7.09
C LEU A 10 -29.46 -14.88 -6.77
N THR A 11 -29.39 -15.70 -7.80
CA THR A 11 -29.35 -17.17 -7.63
C THR A 11 -27.99 -17.59 -7.07
N ILE A 12 -27.90 -18.81 -6.56
CA ILE A 12 -26.61 -19.40 -6.11
C ILE A 12 -25.57 -19.32 -7.25
N ALA A 13 -25.95 -19.70 -8.46
CA ALA A 13 -25.10 -19.58 -9.64
C ALA A 13 -24.72 -18.12 -9.97
N GLY A 14 -25.57 -17.16 -9.67
CA GLY A 14 -25.27 -15.72 -9.78
C GLY A 14 -24.26 -15.26 -8.74
N TRP A 15 -24.33 -15.76 -7.51
CA TRP A 15 -23.32 -15.52 -6.49
C TRP A 15 -21.98 -16.18 -6.82
N GLU A 16 -21.98 -17.44 -7.28
CA GLU A 16 -20.79 -18.16 -7.75
C GLU A 16 -20.14 -17.47 -8.95
N ALA A 17 -20.92 -16.87 -9.84
CA ALA A 17 -20.39 -16.09 -10.97
C ALA A 17 -19.83 -14.71 -10.54
N LEU A 18 -20.21 -14.20 -9.35
CA LEU A 18 -19.67 -12.98 -8.75
C LEU A 18 -18.43 -13.25 -7.88
N GLU A 19 -18.24 -14.50 -7.41
CA GLU A 19 -16.97 -14.99 -6.90
C GLU A 19 -16.08 -15.40 -8.08
N PRO A 20 -15.02 -15.00 -8.25
CA PRO A 20 -14.19 -13.83 -8.17
C PRO A 20 -14.12 -13.16 -9.53
N LEU A 21 -14.77 -12.06 -9.69
CA LEU A 21 -14.24 -11.15 -10.70
C LEU A 21 -12.80 -10.88 -10.23
N PRO A 22 -11.77 -11.24 -11.00
CA PRO A 22 -10.42 -10.88 -10.65
C PRO A 22 -10.47 -9.37 -10.46
N ARG A 23 -10.28 -8.90 -9.23
CA ARG A 23 -10.05 -7.47 -9.01
C ARG A 23 -8.85 -7.19 -9.89
N PRO A 24 -8.94 -6.31 -10.91
CA PRO A 24 -7.82 -6.14 -11.80
C PRO A 24 -6.61 -5.82 -10.94
N GLY A 25 -5.72 -6.80 -10.79
CA GLY A 25 -4.45 -6.63 -10.13
C GLY A 25 -3.75 -5.50 -10.87
N GLY A 26 -3.11 -4.55 -10.18
CA GLY A 26 -2.36 -3.50 -10.86
C GLY A 26 -1.36 -4.08 -11.87
N THR A 27 -0.70 -3.23 -12.59
CA THR A 27 0.35 -3.62 -13.52
C THR A 27 1.40 -4.45 -12.78
N PRO A 28 1.66 -5.70 -13.22
CA PRO A 28 2.68 -6.53 -12.59
C PRO A 28 4.04 -5.84 -12.52
N GLY A 29 4.77 -6.09 -11.46
CA GLY A 29 6.12 -5.55 -11.29
C GLY A 29 6.17 -4.12 -10.77
N ARG A 30 5.06 -3.46 -10.47
CA ARG A 30 5.03 -2.08 -9.95
C ARG A 30 4.64 -2.04 -8.47
N CYS A 31 5.41 -1.30 -7.69
CA CYS A 31 5.16 -1.06 -6.27
C CYS A 31 5.01 0.44 -6.01
N PHE A 32 3.89 0.87 -5.43
CA PHE A 32 3.75 2.26 -4.98
C PHE A 32 4.41 2.45 -3.62
N VAL A 33 5.13 3.56 -3.44
CA VAL A 33 5.75 3.91 -2.15
C VAL A 33 5.09 5.14 -1.57
N ALA A 34 4.42 4.94 -0.43
CA ALA A 34 3.82 5.98 0.38
C ALA A 34 4.69 6.24 1.62
N MET A 35 5.19 7.44 1.79
CA MET A 35 6.00 7.82 2.94
C MET A 35 6.08 9.35 3.09
N TRP A 36 6.56 9.81 4.23
CA TRP A 36 6.95 11.20 4.37
C TRP A 36 8.26 11.46 3.63
N PHE A 37 8.21 12.25 2.55
CA PHE A 37 9.40 12.64 1.80
C PHE A 37 10.00 13.91 2.41
N SER A 38 11.00 13.74 3.26
CA SER A 38 11.72 14.82 3.93
C SER A 38 13.23 14.52 3.96
N ALA A 39 14.02 15.49 4.42
CA ALA A 39 15.44 15.26 4.63
C ALA A 39 15.71 14.13 5.63
N GLU A 40 14.84 13.97 6.64
CA GLU A 40 14.98 12.94 7.70
C GLU A 40 14.73 11.52 7.19
N THR A 41 13.90 11.36 6.19
CA THR A 41 13.50 10.04 5.67
C THR A 41 14.13 9.69 4.33
N ARG A 42 14.92 10.61 3.76
CA ARG A 42 15.59 10.41 2.47
C ARG A 42 16.48 9.16 2.46
N ASP A 43 17.32 8.99 3.48
CA ASP A 43 18.18 7.82 3.61
C ASP A 43 17.39 6.51 3.69
N ALA A 44 16.25 6.52 4.38
CA ALA A 44 15.37 5.35 4.46
C ALA A 44 14.84 4.97 3.07
N TYR A 45 14.52 5.96 2.23
CA TYR A 45 14.13 5.70 0.85
C TYR A 45 15.31 5.24 -0.01
N ASP A 46 16.37 6.04 -0.10
CA ASP A 46 17.47 5.86 -1.07
C ASP A 46 18.29 4.59 -0.79
N ARG A 47 18.46 4.20 0.48
CA ARG A 47 19.28 3.05 0.91
C ARG A 47 18.47 1.87 1.43
N GLY A 48 17.21 2.08 1.76
CA GLY A 48 16.32 1.07 2.34
C GLY A 48 15.21 0.63 1.39
N ILE A 49 14.22 1.49 1.19
CA ILE A 49 12.98 1.13 0.49
C ILE A 49 13.20 0.87 -0.99
N GLU A 50 13.78 1.84 -1.71
CA GLU A 50 13.99 1.70 -3.15
C GLU A 50 14.84 0.46 -3.50
N PRO A 51 16.04 0.27 -2.91
CA PRO A 51 16.83 -0.92 -3.23
C PRO A 51 16.17 -2.22 -2.75
N GLY A 52 15.45 -2.23 -1.63
CA GLY A 52 14.73 -3.42 -1.16
C GLY A 52 13.63 -3.89 -2.12
N ILE A 53 12.93 -2.95 -2.77
CA ILE A 53 11.93 -3.22 -3.80
C ILE A 53 12.61 -3.71 -5.09
N ARG A 54 13.69 -3.05 -5.52
CA ARG A 54 14.43 -3.44 -6.74
C ARG A 54 15.12 -4.80 -6.62
N ASP A 55 15.66 -5.13 -5.45
CA ASP A 55 16.26 -6.45 -5.18
C ASP A 55 15.23 -7.59 -5.33
N ALA A 56 13.94 -7.29 -5.14
CA ALA A 56 12.85 -8.24 -5.34
C ALA A 56 12.25 -8.21 -6.76
N ASP A 57 12.94 -7.58 -7.73
CA ASP A 57 12.55 -7.45 -9.13
C ASP A 57 11.28 -6.61 -9.37
N PHE A 58 11.02 -5.64 -8.48
CA PHE A 58 9.92 -4.68 -8.65
C PHE A 58 10.43 -3.27 -8.94
N THR A 59 9.59 -2.48 -9.60
CA THR A 59 9.83 -1.06 -9.88
C THR A 59 9.12 -0.19 -8.85
N PRO A 60 9.84 0.55 -8.01
CA PRO A 60 9.22 1.50 -7.09
C PRO A 60 8.66 2.70 -7.85
N ILE A 61 7.43 3.07 -7.55
CA ILE A 61 6.76 4.27 -8.05
C ILE A 61 6.56 5.20 -6.86
N ARG A 62 7.09 6.40 -6.99
CA ARG A 62 7.04 7.45 -6.00
C ARG A 62 6.51 8.72 -6.63
N ILE A 63 5.57 9.39 -5.98
CA ILE A 63 5.17 10.74 -6.34
C ILE A 63 5.60 11.66 -5.22
N ASP A 64 6.56 12.53 -5.50
CA ASP A 64 6.96 13.57 -4.55
C ASP A 64 5.81 14.58 -4.45
N GLN A 65 5.15 14.62 -3.31
CA GLN A 65 4.23 15.70 -2.99
C GLN A 65 5.05 16.98 -2.80
N LYS A 66 5.23 17.72 -3.87
CA LYS A 66 5.50 19.14 -3.73
C LYS A 66 4.23 19.72 -3.12
N GLU A 67 4.38 20.39 -1.97
CA GLU A 67 3.30 21.02 -1.22
C GLU A 67 2.32 21.74 -2.16
N HIS A 68 1.24 21.05 -2.53
CA HIS A 68 0.09 21.64 -3.19
C HIS A 68 -1.10 21.50 -2.27
N ASN A 69 -1.72 22.65 -1.95
CA ASN A 69 -2.88 22.78 -1.10
C ASN A 69 -3.94 21.67 -1.31
N ASN A 70 -4.21 20.94 -0.23
CA ASN A 70 -5.49 20.32 0.15
C ASN A 70 -6.16 19.26 -0.74
N GLU A 71 -5.66 18.88 -1.88
CA GLU A 71 -6.22 17.77 -2.66
C GLU A 71 -5.13 16.73 -2.91
N ILE A 72 -5.43 15.47 -2.59
CA ILE A 72 -4.57 14.35 -3.00
C ILE A 72 -4.68 14.30 -4.52
N PRO A 73 -3.57 14.51 -5.25
CA PRO A 73 -3.65 14.59 -6.70
C PRO A 73 -4.25 13.31 -7.28
N ASP A 74 -5.14 13.45 -8.26
CA ASP A 74 -5.71 12.32 -9.02
C ASP A 74 -4.64 11.38 -9.54
N GLU A 75 -3.44 11.89 -9.77
CA GLU A 75 -2.26 11.15 -10.19
C GLU A 75 -1.81 10.11 -9.15
N ILE A 76 -1.79 10.45 -7.85
CA ILE A 76 -1.46 9.50 -6.77
C ILE A 76 -2.48 8.36 -6.76
N MET A 77 -3.76 8.69 -6.85
CA MET A 77 -4.83 7.70 -6.86
C MET A 77 -4.76 6.79 -8.09
N ALA A 78 -4.41 7.35 -9.26
CA ALA A 78 -4.20 6.59 -10.48
C ALA A 78 -3.00 5.64 -10.35
N GLU A 79 -1.87 6.10 -9.79
CA GLU A 79 -0.69 5.27 -9.60
C GLU A 79 -0.92 4.15 -8.57
N ILE A 80 -1.63 4.42 -7.47
CA ILE A 80 -2.00 3.37 -6.51
C ILE A 80 -2.87 2.29 -7.18
N ARG A 81 -3.83 2.69 -8.05
CA ARG A 81 -4.63 1.72 -8.82
C ARG A 81 -3.78 0.88 -9.76
N ASN A 82 -2.75 1.48 -10.33
CA ASN A 82 -1.88 0.84 -11.32
C ASN A 82 -0.78 -0.03 -10.71
N CYS A 83 -0.51 0.08 -9.41
CA CYS A 83 0.51 -0.73 -8.75
C CYS A 83 -0.02 -2.09 -8.28
N GLN A 84 0.84 -3.10 -8.29
CA GLN A 84 0.52 -4.45 -7.83
C GLN A 84 0.37 -4.50 -6.32
N PHE A 85 1.21 -3.78 -5.59
CA PHE A 85 1.18 -3.65 -4.13
C PHE A 85 1.75 -2.29 -3.70
N MET A 86 1.67 -2.01 -2.41
CA MET A 86 2.19 -0.78 -1.81
C MET A 86 3.18 -1.09 -0.68
N VAL A 87 4.21 -0.27 -0.57
CA VAL A 87 5.02 -0.13 0.64
C VAL A 87 4.65 1.20 1.28
N ALA A 88 4.22 1.18 2.54
CA ALA A 88 3.83 2.36 3.30
C ALA A 88 4.71 2.49 4.56
N ASP A 89 5.50 3.56 4.64
CA ASP A 89 6.31 3.88 5.83
C ASP A 89 5.63 4.99 6.63
N PHE A 90 5.27 4.68 7.87
CA PHE A 90 4.52 5.56 8.76
C PHE A 90 5.41 6.43 9.65
N THR A 91 6.70 6.43 9.45
CA THR A 91 7.63 7.35 10.15
C THR A 91 7.18 8.80 9.97
N GLY A 92 7.07 9.55 11.06
CA GLY A 92 6.58 10.93 11.07
C GLY A 92 5.06 11.08 11.02
N GLN A 93 4.29 9.98 11.09
CA GLN A 93 2.82 9.94 11.31
C GLN A 93 2.02 10.83 10.33
N ARG A 94 2.37 10.82 9.03
CA ARG A 94 1.69 11.67 8.03
C ARG A 94 0.33 11.12 7.66
N ALA A 95 -0.72 11.95 7.81
CA ALA A 95 -2.10 11.57 7.50
C ALA A 95 -2.28 11.09 6.04
N GLY A 96 -1.55 11.68 5.09
CA GLY A 96 -1.56 11.26 3.68
C GLY A 96 -1.15 9.81 3.49
N VAL A 97 -0.15 9.33 4.21
CA VAL A 97 0.30 7.93 4.14
C VAL A 97 -0.79 6.97 4.62
N TYR A 98 -1.49 7.32 5.71
CA TYR A 98 -2.63 6.54 6.21
C TYR A 98 -3.78 6.49 5.20
N TYR A 99 -4.07 7.63 4.55
CA TYR A 99 -5.11 7.70 3.53
C TYR A 99 -4.77 6.85 2.31
N GLU A 100 -3.54 6.95 1.79
CA GLU A 100 -3.04 6.19 0.64
C GLU A 100 -3.04 4.69 0.92
N ALA A 101 -2.58 4.27 2.11
CA ALA A 101 -2.60 2.88 2.54
C ALA A 101 -4.04 2.34 2.67
N GLY A 102 -4.95 3.12 3.25
CA GLY A 102 -6.36 2.78 3.35
C GLY A 102 -7.02 2.63 1.98
N PHE A 103 -6.70 3.52 1.04
CA PHE A 103 -7.18 3.44 -0.34
C PHE A 103 -6.67 2.18 -1.06
N ALA A 104 -5.37 1.88 -0.95
CA ALA A 104 -4.78 0.66 -1.51
C ALA A 104 -5.47 -0.60 -0.96
N MET A 105 -5.70 -0.66 0.35
CA MET A 105 -6.43 -1.77 0.99
C MET A 105 -7.86 -1.88 0.48
N GLY A 106 -8.57 -0.77 0.31
CA GLY A 106 -9.92 -0.73 -0.25
C GLY A 106 -9.99 -1.29 -1.68
N LEU A 107 -8.92 -1.15 -2.45
CA LEU A 107 -8.76 -1.75 -3.77
C LEU A 107 -8.33 -3.24 -3.71
N GLY A 108 -8.11 -3.78 -2.51
CA GLY A 108 -7.57 -5.13 -2.33
C GLY A 108 -6.10 -5.26 -2.68
N ARG A 109 -5.34 -4.16 -2.72
CA ARG A 109 -3.89 -4.20 -2.91
C ARG A 109 -3.21 -4.60 -1.62
N PRO A 110 -2.23 -5.51 -1.64
CA PRO A 110 -1.39 -5.77 -0.48
C PRO A 110 -0.64 -4.50 -0.07
N VAL A 111 -0.59 -4.24 1.23
CA VAL A 111 0.19 -3.14 1.81
C VAL A 111 1.23 -3.71 2.76
N ILE A 112 2.49 -3.43 2.51
CA ILE A 112 3.60 -3.74 3.41
C ILE A 112 3.82 -2.51 4.30
N TRP A 113 3.63 -2.70 5.60
CA TRP A 113 3.68 -1.67 6.62
C TRP A 113 5.09 -1.56 7.17
N CYS A 114 5.65 -0.35 7.17
CA CYS A 114 6.96 -0.04 7.73
C CYS A 114 6.84 1.14 8.71
N CYS A 115 7.71 1.18 9.71
CA CYS A 115 7.84 2.34 10.58
C CYS A 115 9.20 2.29 11.28
N ARG A 116 9.83 3.45 11.44
CA ARG A 116 11.05 3.54 12.25
C ARG A 116 10.74 3.17 13.70
N LYS A 117 11.60 2.41 14.32
CA LYS A 117 11.35 1.77 15.61
C LYS A 117 11.03 2.74 16.75
N ASP A 118 11.67 3.91 16.74
CA ASP A 118 11.40 4.96 17.73
C ASP A 118 10.02 5.63 17.55
N GLU A 119 9.40 5.48 16.37
CA GLU A 119 8.08 6.01 16.05
C GLU A 119 6.93 4.99 16.24
N ILE A 120 7.24 3.72 16.47
CA ILE A 120 6.23 2.67 16.71
C ILE A 120 5.24 3.04 17.82
N PRO A 121 5.66 3.61 18.98
CA PRO A 121 4.72 4.01 20.04
C PRO A 121 3.73 5.10 19.61
N ASN A 122 4.05 5.86 18.56
CA ASN A 122 3.24 6.96 18.05
C ASN A 122 2.26 6.53 16.96
N LEU A 123 2.29 5.26 16.53
CA LEU A 123 1.39 4.74 15.50
C LEU A 123 -0.07 4.91 15.89
N HIS A 124 -0.90 5.29 14.92
CA HIS A 124 -2.33 5.41 15.13
C HIS A 124 -2.92 4.10 15.64
N PHE A 125 -3.78 4.18 16.65
CA PHE A 125 -4.38 3.03 17.33
C PHE A 125 -4.94 1.97 16.36
N ASP A 126 -5.69 2.42 15.34
CA ASP A 126 -6.34 1.52 14.38
C ASP A 126 -5.36 0.73 13.49
N THR A 127 -4.09 1.14 13.46
CA THR A 127 -3.05 0.51 12.63
C THR A 127 -1.93 -0.12 13.43
N SER A 128 -1.86 0.14 14.73
CA SER A 128 -0.80 -0.37 15.62
C SER A 128 -0.72 -1.89 15.67
N HIS A 129 -1.85 -2.59 15.40
CA HIS A 129 -1.92 -4.06 15.36
C HIS A 129 -1.44 -4.67 14.03
N LYS A 130 -1.17 -3.86 13.00
CA LYS A 130 -0.62 -4.35 11.74
C LYS A 130 0.81 -4.85 11.93
N ASN A 131 1.17 -5.86 11.15
CA ASN A 131 2.52 -6.43 11.19
C ASN A 131 3.52 -5.50 10.46
N HIS A 132 4.01 -4.50 11.18
CA HIS A 132 5.00 -3.56 10.67
C HIS A 132 6.39 -4.19 10.57
N ILE A 133 7.14 -3.76 9.55
CA ILE A 133 8.60 -3.85 9.57
C ILE A 133 9.08 -2.66 10.39
N ASP A 134 9.40 -2.90 11.67
CA ASP A 134 10.05 -1.92 12.54
C ASP A 134 11.55 -1.90 12.22
N TRP A 135 12.08 -0.76 11.86
CA TRP A 135 13.46 -0.65 11.41
C TRP A 135 14.25 0.42 12.18
N GLU A 136 15.55 0.21 12.34
CA GLU A 136 16.47 1.17 12.94
C GLU A 136 17.43 1.77 11.93
N THR A 137 17.83 0.99 10.92
CA THR A 137 18.74 1.43 9.86
C THR A 137 18.16 1.16 8.47
N PRO A 138 18.54 1.95 7.47
CA PRO A 138 18.12 1.72 6.08
C PRO A 138 18.49 0.31 5.56
N GLU A 139 19.65 -0.21 5.97
CA GLU A 139 20.12 -1.54 5.57
C GLU A 139 19.26 -2.65 6.14
N GLU A 140 18.85 -2.52 7.40
CA GLU A 140 17.90 -3.43 8.03
C GLU A 140 16.56 -3.39 7.30
N LEU A 141 16.05 -2.18 7.03
CA LEU A 141 14.80 -1.98 6.27
C LEU A 141 14.88 -2.68 4.90
N ARG A 142 15.95 -2.47 4.13
CA ARG A 142 16.18 -3.12 2.83
C ARG A 142 16.08 -4.64 2.91
N ALA A 143 16.82 -5.24 3.84
CA ALA A 143 16.88 -6.69 3.98
C ALA A 143 15.54 -7.29 4.41
N ARG A 144 14.82 -6.62 5.34
CA ARG A 144 13.52 -7.08 5.84
C ARG A 144 12.42 -6.87 4.81
N LEU A 145 12.47 -5.75 4.08
CA LEU A 145 11.53 -5.45 3.01
C LEU A 145 11.64 -6.45 1.86
N TYR A 146 12.86 -6.72 1.38
CA TYR A 146 13.11 -7.75 0.38
C TYR A 146 12.48 -9.10 0.76
N ARG A 147 12.75 -9.58 1.98
CA ARG A 147 12.20 -10.85 2.47
C ARG A 147 10.67 -10.82 2.56
N ARG A 148 10.08 -9.71 3.02
CA ARG A 148 8.63 -9.56 3.12
C ARG A 148 7.97 -9.56 1.74
N ILE A 149 8.52 -8.85 0.75
CA ILE A 149 8.02 -8.85 -0.63
C ILE A 149 8.05 -10.27 -1.20
N ARG A 150 9.17 -10.98 -1.03
CA ARG A 150 9.28 -12.38 -1.49
C ARG A 150 8.18 -13.26 -0.90
N ALA A 151 8.00 -13.20 0.41
CA ALA A 151 7.05 -14.06 1.11
C ALA A 151 5.57 -13.71 0.85
N THR A 152 5.24 -12.44 0.61
CA THR A 152 3.83 -11.99 0.57
C THR A 152 3.32 -11.67 -0.83
N ILE A 153 4.20 -11.35 -1.75
CA ILE A 153 3.82 -10.92 -3.11
C ILE A 153 4.14 -11.99 -4.14
N LEU A 154 5.30 -12.65 -4.03
CA LEU A 154 5.75 -13.62 -5.03
C LEU A 154 5.31 -15.07 -4.72
N GLU A 155 5.20 -15.42 -3.44
CA GLU A 155 4.81 -16.79 -3.03
C GLU A 155 3.30 -16.97 -2.85
N ALA A 156 2.53 -15.87 -2.90
CA ALA A 156 1.07 -15.87 -2.77
C ALA A 156 0.33 -15.97 -4.12
N GLY A 157 1.05 -16.17 -5.24
CA GLY A 157 0.54 -16.25 -6.59
C GLY A 157 0.38 -17.68 -7.11
#